data_603d5e868f4876225a8efe686830720c
#
_entry.id   603d5e868f4876225a8efe686830720c
#
_cell.length_a   1.000
_cell.length_b   1.000
_cell.length_c   1.000
_cell.angle_alpha   90.00
_cell.angle_beta   90.00
_cell.angle_gamma   90.00
#
_symmetry.space_group_name_H-M   'P 1'
#
loop_
_entity.id
_entity.type
_entity.pdbx_description
1 polymer ?
#
loop_
_entity_poly.entity_id
_entity_poly.type
_entity_poly.pdbx_seq_one_letter_code
_entity_poly.pdbx_strand_id
1 'polypeptide(L)'
;MLQAGAIDMAFNSTIHYASVDPRFMVVSMPWIMPSYEAVDRIIDGPIGEQLTAMARENKIEPLALAGDGFRQITNNVREIKKPADLKGLRIRIPGMKMYVSTFKQLGANASALDFAELYSALQQKTMDGQENPISTIVSGKLHEVQKYCTLWNYSYHLIVMGVNKKLWDSFDDKTRDILKKSAKQAAFYEKMIARKQDAELVDTMVQKGVKVARLTPEQTKAFFPLVEPVYKEFEPTIGKELLAKFRSEGQK
;
A
#
# COMPACT_ATOMS: atom_id res chain seq x y z
N MET A 1 10.93 -4.94 -15.74
CA MET A 1 10.35 -5.79 -16.82
C MET A 1 9.38 -4.99 -17.68
N LEU A 2 8.36 -4.34 -17.15
CA LEU A 2 7.38 -3.53 -17.92
C LEU A 2 8.04 -2.41 -18.75
N GLN A 3 8.94 -1.60 -18.15
CA GLN A 3 9.67 -0.52 -18.83
C GLN A 3 10.56 -1.02 -19.97
N ALA A 4 11.13 -2.21 -19.82
CA ALA A 4 12.02 -2.82 -20.81
C ALA A 4 11.25 -3.57 -21.92
N GLY A 5 9.92 -3.66 -21.83
CA GLY A 5 9.09 -4.37 -22.80
C GLY A 5 9.18 -5.90 -22.71
N ALA A 6 9.70 -6.45 -21.61
CA ALA A 6 9.65 -7.89 -21.36
C ALA A 6 8.25 -8.34 -20.88
N ILE A 7 7.42 -7.41 -20.47
CA ILE A 7 6.01 -7.58 -20.15
C ILE A 7 5.26 -6.42 -20.81
N ASP A 8 4.16 -6.72 -21.47
CA ASP A 8 3.35 -5.76 -22.22
C ASP A 8 2.48 -4.89 -21.31
N MET A 9 1.82 -5.51 -20.33
CA MET A 9 0.92 -4.86 -19.38
C MET A 9 1.11 -5.46 -18.00
N ALA A 10 0.92 -4.63 -16.97
CA ALA A 10 0.97 -5.09 -15.58
C ALA A 10 0.01 -4.29 -14.69
N PHE A 11 -0.62 -4.98 -13.73
CA PHE A 11 -1.27 -4.39 -12.56
C PHE A 11 -0.28 -4.52 -11.41
N ASN A 12 0.36 -3.43 -11.05
CA ASN A 12 1.47 -3.50 -10.11
C ASN A 12 1.39 -2.42 -9.04
N SER A 13 1.78 -2.79 -7.83
CA SER A 13 1.82 -1.86 -6.68
C SER A 13 2.79 -0.71 -6.90
N THR A 14 2.43 0.48 -6.41
CA THR A 14 3.32 1.63 -6.33
C THR A 14 4.58 1.36 -5.50
N ILE A 15 4.57 0.35 -4.64
CA ILE A 15 5.75 -0.16 -3.92
C ILE A 15 6.86 -0.57 -4.90
N HIS A 16 6.49 -1.28 -5.98
CA HIS A 16 7.45 -1.67 -7.02
C HIS A 16 7.83 -0.50 -7.93
N TYR A 17 6.92 0.45 -8.16
CA TYR A 17 7.25 1.68 -8.88
C TYR A 17 8.30 2.51 -8.14
N ALA A 18 8.30 2.50 -6.80
CA ALA A 18 9.29 3.19 -6.00
C ALA A 18 10.75 2.67 -6.19
N SER A 19 10.93 1.46 -6.71
CA SER A 19 12.26 0.96 -7.08
C SER A 19 12.80 1.57 -8.38
N VAL A 20 11.91 2.13 -9.20
CA VAL A 20 12.21 2.77 -10.48
C VAL A 20 12.25 4.29 -10.33
N ASP A 21 11.28 4.84 -9.64
CA ASP A 21 11.17 6.25 -9.31
C ASP A 21 10.82 6.40 -7.82
N PRO A 22 11.81 6.76 -7.00
CA PRO A 22 11.61 6.85 -5.56
C PRO A 22 10.53 7.83 -5.10
N ARG A 23 10.10 8.78 -5.96
CA ARG A 23 8.99 9.69 -5.68
C ARG A 23 7.68 8.95 -5.38
N PHE A 24 7.49 7.75 -5.95
CA PHE A 24 6.32 6.91 -5.65
C PHE A 24 6.23 6.45 -4.19
N MET A 25 7.30 6.58 -3.40
CA MET A 25 7.24 6.33 -1.95
C MET A 25 6.20 7.21 -1.25
N VAL A 26 5.85 8.38 -1.82
CA VAL A 26 4.87 9.32 -1.25
C VAL A 26 3.54 8.64 -0.95
N VAL A 27 3.07 7.76 -1.84
CA VAL A 27 1.79 7.04 -1.69
C VAL A 27 1.76 6.15 -0.45
N SER A 28 2.94 5.63 -0.08
CA SER A 28 3.10 4.68 1.02
C SER A 28 3.54 5.33 2.34
N MET A 29 3.69 6.67 2.38
CA MET A 29 4.04 7.37 3.62
C MET A 29 3.00 7.10 4.71
N PRO A 30 3.44 6.85 5.96
CA PRO A 30 2.55 6.44 7.02
C PRO A 30 1.48 7.50 7.33
N TRP A 31 0.20 7.11 7.26
CA TRP A 31 -0.98 7.95 7.49
C TRP A 31 -1.09 9.21 6.61
N ILE A 32 -0.44 9.23 5.44
CA ILE A 32 -0.55 10.36 4.50
C ILE A 32 -1.94 10.42 3.84
N MET A 33 -2.59 9.28 3.70
CA MET A 33 -3.98 9.13 3.24
C MET A 33 -4.76 8.36 4.32
N PRO A 34 -5.31 9.03 5.35
CA PRO A 34 -5.84 8.36 6.53
C PRO A 34 -7.24 7.77 6.35
N SER A 35 -7.95 8.11 5.27
CA SER A 35 -9.32 7.67 5.00
C SER A 35 -9.56 7.43 3.51
N TYR A 36 -10.66 6.76 3.18
CA TYR A 36 -11.05 6.56 1.78
C TYR A 36 -11.41 7.87 1.08
N GLU A 37 -11.95 8.86 1.79
CA GLU A 37 -12.23 10.19 1.26
C GLU A 37 -10.93 10.92 0.89
N ALA A 38 -9.89 10.80 1.71
CA ALA A 38 -8.56 11.34 1.39
C ALA A 38 -7.93 10.62 0.18
N VAL A 39 -8.08 9.31 0.10
CA VAL A 39 -7.64 8.51 -1.05
C VAL A 39 -8.33 8.98 -2.32
N ASP A 40 -9.66 9.15 -2.31
CA ASP A 40 -10.42 9.59 -3.48
C ASP A 40 -10.01 10.99 -3.94
N ARG A 41 -9.91 11.95 -3.01
CA ARG A 41 -9.44 13.31 -3.36
C ARG A 41 -8.06 13.31 -4.01
N ILE A 42 -7.15 12.50 -3.49
CA ILE A 42 -5.76 12.44 -3.98
C ILE A 42 -5.69 11.72 -5.32
N ILE A 43 -6.32 10.54 -5.44
CA ILE A 43 -6.17 9.67 -6.62
C ILE A 43 -7.02 10.16 -7.79
N ASP A 44 -8.24 10.62 -7.54
CA ASP A 44 -9.15 11.11 -8.57
C ASP A 44 -8.92 12.60 -8.88
N GLY A 45 -7.99 13.27 -8.17
CA GLY A 45 -7.64 14.68 -8.30
C GLY A 45 -6.32 14.95 -9.03
N PRO A 46 -5.85 16.22 -8.98
CA PRO A 46 -4.61 16.65 -9.66
C PRO A 46 -3.35 15.91 -9.21
N ILE A 47 -3.33 15.38 -7.99
CA ILE A 47 -2.19 14.58 -7.49
C ILE A 47 -2.15 13.21 -8.20
N GLY A 48 -3.31 12.59 -8.45
CA GLY A 48 -3.38 11.37 -9.25
C GLY A 48 -2.88 11.58 -10.68
N GLU A 49 -3.18 12.72 -11.28
CA GLU A 49 -2.62 13.10 -12.59
C GLU A 49 -1.09 13.26 -12.53
N GLN A 50 -0.54 13.82 -11.46
CA GLN A 50 0.90 13.91 -11.25
C GLN A 50 1.54 12.53 -11.09
N LEU A 51 0.92 11.59 -10.36
CA LEU A 51 1.39 10.21 -10.27
C LEU A 51 1.39 9.51 -11.64
N THR A 52 0.36 9.73 -12.45
CA THR A 52 0.31 9.17 -13.82
C THR A 52 1.38 9.80 -14.72
N ALA A 53 1.67 11.10 -14.59
CA ALA A 53 2.77 11.76 -15.30
C ALA A 53 4.13 11.13 -14.93
N MET A 54 4.39 10.92 -13.65
CA MET A 54 5.61 10.24 -13.18
C MET A 54 5.77 8.85 -13.78
N ALA A 55 4.68 8.07 -13.93
CA ALA A 55 4.75 6.77 -14.59
C ALA A 55 5.14 6.90 -16.08
N ARG A 56 4.62 7.91 -16.80
CA ARG A 56 4.98 8.17 -18.21
C ARG A 56 6.45 8.55 -18.36
N GLU A 57 7.00 9.36 -17.46
CA GLU A 57 8.44 9.68 -17.41
C GLU A 57 9.29 8.41 -17.35
N ASN A 58 8.75 7.35 -16.74
CA ASN A 58 9.39 6.05 -16.58
C ASN A 58 8.99 5.02 -17.65
N LYS A 59 8.62 5.47 -18.84
CA LYS A 59 8.27 4.62 -20.01
C LYS A 59 7.11 3.65 -19.77
N ILE A 60 6.17 4.03 -18.91
CA ILE A 60 4.95 3.29 -18.63
C ILE A 60 3.75 4.21 -18.91
N GLU A 61 2.83 3.80 -19.76
CA GLU A 61 1.56 4.50 -19.89
C GLU A 61 0.60 3.97 -18.83
N PRO A 62 0.20 4.78 -17.84
CA PRO A 62 -0.82 4.39 -16.87
C PRO A 62 -2.20 4.50 -17.49
N LEU A 63 -2.97 3.44 -17.42
CA LEU A 63 -4.35 3.39 -17.89
C LEU A 63 -5.32 3.84 -16.79
N ALA A 64 -5.08 3.38 -15.56
CA ALA A 64 -5.84 3.73 -14.38
C ALA A 64 -5.03 3.52 -13.09
N LEU A 65 -5.45 4.21 -12.04
CA LEU A 65 -5.04 3.95 -10.66
C LEU A 65 -6.16 3.16 -9.97
N ALA A 66 -5.81 2.06 -9.33
CA ALA A 66 -6.70 1.19 -8.57
C ALA A 66 -6.17 1.04 -7.13
N GLY A 67 -6.92 0.40 -6.25
CA GLY A 67 -6.47 0.30 -4.86
C GLY A 67 -7.03 -0.90 -4.12
N ASP A 68 -6.16 -1.69 -3.54
CA ASP A 68 -6.45 -2.93 -2.81
C ASP A 68 -6.78 -2.70 -1.32
N GLY A 69 -7.02 -1.46 -0.93
CA GLY A 69 -7.38 -1.09 0.44
C GLY A 69 -6.21 -0.65 1.33
N PHE A 70 -6.54 -0.43 2.61
CA PHE A 70 -5.55 -0.06 3.62
C PHE A 70 -4.77 -1.26 4.14
N ARG A 71 -3.48 -1.04 4.35
CA ARG A 71 -2.59 -2.05 4.94
C ARG A 71 -2.80 -2.13 6.44
N GLN A 72 -3.05 -3.33 6.92
CA GLN A 72 -3.30 -3.68 8.31
C GLN A 72 -2.14 -4.55 8.82
N ILE A 73 -1.91 -4.58 10.14
CA ILE A 73 -0.84 -5.37 10.72
C ILE A 73 -1.38 -6.63 11.38
N THR A 74 -0.73 -7.77 11.12
CA THR A 74 -1.01 -9.02 11.84
C THR A 74 0.23 -9.52 12.57
N ASN A 75 0.04 -10.26 13.68
CA ASN A 75 1.14 -10.93 14.36
C ASN A 75 0.66 -12.09 15.25
N ASN A 76 1.61 -12.89 15.76
CA ASN A 76 1.34 -14.05 16.61
C ASN A 76 1.59 -13.82 18.11
N VAL A 77 2.03 -12.62 18.50
CA VAL A 77 2.54 -12.35 19.85
C VAL A 77 1.53 -11.65 20.74
N ARG A 78 0.94 -10.53 20.27
CA ARG A 78 0.03 -9.69 21.07
C ARG A 78 -0.83 -8.75 20.23
N GLU A 79 -1.89 -8.22 20.83
CA GLU A 79 -2.63 -7.10 20.27
C GLU A 79 -1.75 -5.85 20.21
N ILE A 80 -1.92 -5.04 19.16
CA ILE A 80 -1.25 -3.75 18.99
C ILE A 80 -2.31 -2.66 19.15
N LYS A 81 -2.24 -1.90 20.26
CA LYS A 81 -3.15 -0.78 20.59
C LYS A 81 -2.41 0.55 20.76
N LYS A 82 -1.10 0.50 20.94
CA LYS A 82 -0.21 1.65 21.13
C LYS A 82 1.18 1.35 20.57
N PRO A 83 2.01 2.36 20.30
CA PRO A 83 3.34 2.17 19.74
C PRO A 83 4.22 1.17 20.51
N ALA A 84 4.16 1.21 21.85
CA ALA A 84 4.96 0.31 22.70
C ALA A 84 4.70 -1.19 22.43
N ASP A 85 3.51 -1.53 21.89
CA ASP A 85 3.15 -2.92 21.61
C ASP A 85 3.89 -3.47 20.37
N LEU A 86 4.48 -2.59 19.53
CA LEU A 86 5.33 -2.99 18.39
C LEU A 86 6.75 -3.34 18.81
N LYS A 87 7.17 -2.92 20.01
CA LYS A 87 8.57 -3.07 20.44
C LYS A 87 9.04 -4.52 20.37
N GLY A 88 10.12 -4.74 19.59
CA GLY A 88 10.79 -6.00 19.46
C GLY A 88 10.10 -7.04 18.56
N LEU A 89 8.91 -6.75 18.00
CA LEU A 89 8.25 -7.66 17.06
C LEU A 89 9.06 -7.73 15.75
N ARG A 90 9.29 -8.94 15.29
CA ARG A 90 9.89 -9.21 13.98
C ARG A 90 8.80 -9.12 12.92
N ILE A 91 8.74 -7.99 12.25
CA ILE A 91 7.70 -7.71 11.26
C ILE A 91 8.28 -7.80 9.85
N ARG A 92 7.69 -8.68 9.03
CA ARG A 92 7.99 -8.70 7.61
C ARG A 92 7.35 -7.50 6.91
N ILE A 93 8.11 -6.85 6.08
CA ILE A 93 7.66 -5.76 5.20
C ILE A 93 8.07 -6.03 3.75
N PRO A 94 7.41 -5.39 2.75
CA PRO A 94 7.91 -5.37 1.38
C PRO A 94 9.26 -4.67 1.28
N GLY A 95 10.01 -4.94 0.21
CA GLY A 95 11.36 -4.41 -0.03
C GLY A 95 11.41 -2.92 -0.34
N MET A 96 10.93 -2.05 0.57
CA MET A 96 10.97 -0.59 0.44
C MET A 96 11.64 0.02 1.67
N LYS A 97 12.69 0.83 1.43
CA LYS A 97 13.47 1.49 2.52
C LYS A 97 12.59 2.30 3.47
N MET A 98 11.59 2.99 2.95
CA MET A 98 10.66 3.80 3.75
C MET A 98 9.87 2.94 4.75
N TYR A 99 9.42 1.73 4.37
CA TYR A 99 8.78 0.82 5.32
C TYR A 99 9.75 0.33 6.41
N VAL A 100 11.02 0.02 6.05
CA VAL A 100 12.04 -0.32 7.05
C VAL A 100 12.19 0.81 8.07
N SER A 101 12.35 2.05 7.59
CA SER A 101 12.45 3.23 8.46
C SER A 101 11.21 3.40 9.33
N THR A 102 10.01 3.31 8.73
CA THR A 102 8.73 3.43 9.45
C THR A 102 8.64 2.45 10.62
N PHE A 103 8.82 1.17 10.37
CA PHE A 103 8.68 0.15 11.41
C PHE A 103 9.80 0.20 12.45
N LYS A 104 11.01 0.64 12.06
CA LYS A 104 12.10 0.91 12.99
C LYS A 104 11.75 2.06 13.95
N GLN A 105 11.20 3.17 13.43
CA GLN A 105 10.74 4.30 14.27
C GLN A 105 9.60 3.89 15.20
N LEU A 106 8.75 2.96 14.78
CA LEU A 106 7.70 2.38 15.59
C LEU A 106 8.20 1.34 16.62
N GLY A 107 9.52 1.03 16.62
CA GLY A 107 10.15 0.13 17.60
C GLY A 107 10.13 -1.36 17.23
N ALA A 108 9.68 -1.72 16.03
CA ALA A 108 9.69 -3.09 15.54
C ALA A 108 11.03 -3.45 14.90
N ASN A 109 11.36 -4.75 14.89
CA ASN A 109 12.46 -5.33 14.13
C ASN A 109 11.94 -5.70 12.73
N ALA A 110 11.96 -4.73 11.80
CA ALA A 110 11.45 -4.92 10.46
C ALA A 110 12.49 -5.53 9.52
N SER A 111 12.08 -6.51 8.73
CA SER A 111 12.91 -7.12 7.70
C SER A 111 12.15 -7.26 6.39
N ALA A 112 12.81 -6.91 5.28
CA ALA A 112 12.27 -7.13 3.95
C ALA A 112 12.38 -8.60 3.57
N LEU A 113 11.28 -9.14 3.03
CA LEU A 113 11.20 -10.52 2.55
C LEU A 113 10.21 -10.58 1.38
N ASP A 114 10.50 -11.39 0.38
CA ASP A 114 9.60 -11.57 -0.75
C ASP A 114 8.24 -12.14 -0.32
N PHE A 115 7.18 -11.73 -1.04
CA PHE A 115 5.83 -12.18 -0.69
C PHE A 115 5.65 -13.69 -0.81
N ALA A 116 6.34 -14.33 -1.77
CA ALA A 116 6.30 -15.77 -1.96
C ALA A 116 6.82 -16.58 -0.74
N GLU A 117 7.71 -16.00 0.06
CA GLU A 117 8.29 -16.62 1.24
C GLU A 117 7.51 -16.32 2.53
N LEU A 118 6.57 -15.37 2.47
CA LEU A 118 5.91 -14.80 3.65
C LEU A 118 5.14 -15.84 4.45
N TYR A 119 4.26 -16.64 3.79
CA TYR A 119 3.47 -17.65 4.50
C TYR A 119 4.36 -18.62 5.30
N SER A 120 5.40 -19.14 4.66
CA SER A 120 6.35 -20.07 5.29
C SER A 120 7.11 -19.42 6.45
N ALA A 121 7.52 -18.16 6.31
CA ALA A 121 8.21 -17.43 7.37
C ALA A 121 7.32 -17.21 8.60
N LEU A 122 6.03 -16.90 8.40
CA LEU A 122 5.05 -16.76 9.50
C LEU A 122 4.72 -18.12 10.14
N GLN A 123 4.55 -19.17 9.34
CA GLN A 123 4.28 -20.53 9.80
C GLN A 123 5.43 -21.08 10.64
N GLN A 124 6.67 -20.89 10.20
CA GLN A 124 7.89 -21.30 10.89
C GLN A 124 8.27 -20.36 12.04
N LYS A 125 7.52 -19.26 12.25
CA LYS A 125 7.76 -18.26 13.29
C LYS A 125 9.14 -17.58 13.19
N THR A 126 9.75 -17.53 12.01
CA THR A 126 10.94 -16.70 11.75
C THR A 126 10.59 -15.23 11.74
N MET A 127 9.36 -14.90 11.34
CA MET A 127 8.70 -13.60 11.51
C MET A 127 7.53 -13.73 12.49
N ASP A 128 7.34 -12.72 13.33
CA ASP A 128 6.21 -12.66 14.26
C ASP A 128 4.94 -12.16 13.58
N GLY A 129 5.10 -11.29 12.58
CA GLY A 129 3.99 -10.65 11.90
C GLY A 129 4.36 -10.05 10.55
N GLN A 130 3.36 -9.43 9.94
CA GLN A 130 3.44 -8.79 8.64
C GLN A 130 2.39 -7.67 8.51
N GLU A 131 2.42 -6.89 7.43
CA GLU A 131 1.42 -5.91 7.11
C GLU A 131 1.04 -6.00 5.62
N ASN A 132 -0.25 -6.01 5.34
CA ASN A 132 -0.85 -6.07 4.01
C ASN A 132 -2.32 -5.61 4.07
N PRO A 133 -2.96 -5.32 2.91
CA PRO A 133 -4.41 -5.20 2.82
C PRO A 133 -5.13 -6.47 3.30
N ILE A 134 -6.36 -6.32 3.78
CA ILE A 134 -7.16 -7.46 4.26
C ILE A 134 -7.40 -8.49 3.15
N SER A 135 -7.69 -8.02 1.92
CA SER A 135 -7.80 -8.86 0.72
C SER A 135 -6.58 -9.76 0.54
N THR A 136 -5.37 -9.19 0.62
CA THR A 136 -4.09 -9.91 0.51
C THR A 136 -3.86 -10.86 1.70
N ILE A 137 -4.24 -10.46 2.93
CA ILE A 137 -4.13 -11.32 4.11
C ILE A 137 -4.99 -12.58 3.96
N VAL A 138 -6.22 -12.42 3.47
CA VAL A 138 -7.15 -13.55 3.30
C VAL A 138 -6.79 -14.38 2.08
N SER A 139 -6.56 -13.79 0.91
CA SER A 139 -6.22 -14.52 -0.32
C SER A 139 -4.89 -15.26 -0.22
N GLY A 140 -3.91 -14.68 0.47
CA GLY A 140 -2.62 -15.31 0.78
C GLY A 140 -2.67 -16.27 1.97
N LYS A 141 -3.86 -16.53 2.54
CA LYS A 141 -4.08 -17.40 3.70
C LYS A 141 -3.24 -17.03 4.94
N LEU A 142 -2.73 -15.80 5.01
CA LEU A 142 -1.87 -15.36 6.11
C LEU A 142 -2.60 -15.39 7.46
N HIS A 143 -3.92 -15.20 7.45
CA HIS A 143 -4.79 -15.31 8.62
C HIS A 143 -4.78 -16.71 9.27
N GLU A 144 -4.44 -17.77 8.54
CA GLU A 144 -4.34 -19.13 9.08
C GLU A 144 -3.12 -19.32 10.01
N VAL A 145 -2.09 -18.48 9.83
CA VAL A 145 -0.83 -18.51 10.57
C VAL A 145 -0.60 -17.26 11.43
N GLN A 146 -1.64 -16.45 11.67
CA GLN A 146 -1.59 -15.22 12.46
C GLN A 146 -2.74 -15.17 13.48
N LYS A 147 -2.44 -14.75 14.71
CA LYS A 147 -3.40 -14.75 15.83
C LYS A 147 -4.10 -13.41 16.05
N TYR A 148 -3.42 -12.32 15.78
CA TYR A 148 -3.87 -10.95 16.03
C TYR A 148 -3.83 -10.14 14.76
N CYS A 149 -4.85 -9.32 14.53
CA CYS A 149 -4.89 -8.32 13.47
C CYS A 149 -5.28 -6.97 14.09
N THR A 150 -4.51 -5.94 13.78
CA THR A 150 -4.88 -4.56 14.15
C THR A 150 -5.21 -3.76 12.90
N LEU A 151 -6.45 -3.27 12.86
CA LEU A 151 -6.94 -2.38 11.81
C LEU A 151 -6.54 -0.95 12.18
N TRP A 152 -5.51 -0.41 11.53
CA TRP A 152 -4.89 0.88 11.83
C TRP A 152 -4.72 1.80 10.62
N ASN A 153 -5.02 1.31 9.41
CA ASN A 153 -5.05 2.08 8.16
C ASN A 153 -3.79 2.94 7.95
N TYR A 154 -2.59 2.40 8.24
CA TYR A 154 -1.38 3.22 8.25
C TYR A 154 -0.87 3.60 6.87
N SER A 155 -1.19 2.84 5.85
CA SER A 155 -0.79 3.09 4.47
C SER A 155 -1.84 2.52 3.51
N TYR A 156 -2.10 3.23 2.41
CA TYR A 156 -3.00 2.74 1.35
C TYR A 156 -2.21 1.99 0.28
N HIS A 157 -2.74 0.85 -0.18
CA HIS A 157 -2.10 0.04 -1.20
C HIS A 157 -2.62 0.42 -2.58
N LEU A 158 -1.90 1.32 -3.26
CA LEU A 158 -2.23 1.80 -4.59
C LEU A 158 -1.60 0.90 -5.66
N ILE A 159 -2.39 0.62 -6.71
CA ILE A 159 -2.02 -0.18 -7.87
C ILE A 159 -2.07 0.70 -9.11
N VAL A 160 -1.08 0.58 -9.98
CA VAL A 160 -1.06 1.20 -11.31
C VAL A 160 -1.34 0.13 -12.35
N MET A 161 -2.39 0.31 -13.14
CA MET A 161 -2.65 -0.45 -14.36
C MET A 161 -1.82 0.18 -15.48
N GLY A 162 -0.68 -0.43 -15.81
CA GLY A 162 0.30 0.15 -16.72
C GLY A 162 0.53 -0.68 -17.99
N VAL A 163 0.82 0.00 -19.08
CA VAL A 163 1.23 -0.57 -20.37
C VAL A 163 2.64 -0.11 -20.69
N ASN A 164 3.47 -0.99 -21.29
CA ASN A 164 4.74 -0.57 -21.86
C ASN A 164 4.53 0.60 -22.84
N LYS A 165 5.28 1.69 -22.68
CA LYS A 165 5.06 2.92 -23.47
C LYS A 165 5.26 2.69 -24.97
N LYS A 166 6.25 1.87 -25.37
CA LYS A 166 6.50 1.58 -26.79
C LYS A 166 5.34 0.80 -27.40
N LEU A 167 4.80 -0.19 -26.68
CA LEU A 167 3.62 -0.92 -27.12
C LEU A 167 2.40 0.01 -27.18
N TRP A 168 2.19 0.85 -26.15
CA TRP A 168 1.12 1.84 -26.16
C TRP A 168 1.17 2.76 -27.38
N ASP A 169 2.36 3.22 -27.76
CA ASP A 169 2.54 4.13 -28.88
C ASP A 169 2.29 3.44 -30.26
N SER A 170 2.32 2.12 -30.31
CA SER A 170 2.01 1.34 -31.51
C SER A 170 0.52 1.14 -31.75
N PHE A 171 -0.35 1.39 -30.76
CA PHE A 171 -1.79 1.25 -30.90
C PHE A 171 -2.40 2.43 -31.67
N ASP A 172 -3.46 2.16 -32.42
CA ASP A 172 -4.31 3.20 -32.98
C ASP A 172 -5.13 3.92 -31.87
N ASP A 173 -5.70 5.07 -32.20
CA ASP A 173 -6.45 5.89 -31.24
C ASP A 173 -7.70 5.18 -30.71
N LYS A 174 -8.36 4.37 -31.54
CA LYS A 174 -9.52 3.58 -31.15
C LYS A 174 -9.15 2.54 -30.09
N THR A 175 -8.06 1.82 -30.30
CA THR A 175 -7.54 0.83 -29.35
C THR A 175 -7.14 1.51 -28.05
N ARG A 176 -6.44 2.65 -28.10
CA ARG A 176 -6.07 3.43 -26.92
C ARG A 176 -7.30 3.90 -26.12
N ASP A 177 -8.32 4.38 -26.80
CA ASP A 177 -9.56 4.84 -26.16
C ASP A 177 -10.30 3.69 -25.45
N ILE A 178 -10.42 2.53 -26.13
CA ILE A 178 -11.04 1.34 -25.54
C ILE A 178 -10.27 0.90 -24.29
N LEU A 179 -8.95 0.78 -24.36
CA LEU A 179 -8.13 0.36 -23.22
C LEU A 179 -8.24 1.30 -22.04
N LYS A 180 -8.17 2.62 -22.27
CA LYS A 180 -8.33 3.62 -21.19
C LYS A 180 -9.71 3.58 -20.56
N LYS A 181 -10.78 3.50 -21.33
CA LYS A 181 -12.16 3.42 -20.82
C LYS A 181 -12.36 2.14 -20.01
N SER A 182 -11.94 1.00 -20.55
CA SER A 182 -12.07 -0.30 -19.87
C SER A 182 -11.26 -0.33 -18.56
N ALA A 183 -10.03 0.18 -18.55
CA ALA A 183 -9.20 0.22 -17.35
C ALA A 183 -9.81 1.14 -16.27
N LYS A 184 -10.34 2.31 -16.66
CA LYS A 184 -11.02 3.21 -15.70
C LYS A 184 -12.27 2.57 -15.10
N GLN A 185 -13.07 1.88 -15.92
CA GLN A 185 -14.25 1.14 -15.43
C GLN A 185 -13.85 0.01 -14.49
N ALA A 186 -12.82 -0.77 -14.84
CA ALA A 186 -12.31 -1.85 -14.01
C ALA A 186 -11.77 -1.33 -12.67
N ALA A 187 -10.99 -0.24 -12.67
CA ALA A 187 -10.46 0.37 -11.45
C ALA A 187 -11.57 0.92 -10.54
N PHE A 188 -12.60 1.54 -11.12
CA PHE A 188 -13.77 2.00 -10.37
C PHE A 188 -14.52 0.83 -9.72
N TYR A 189 -14.77 -0.24 -10.49
CA TYR A 189 -15.46 -1.43 -10.00
C TYR A 189 -14.66 -2.15 -8.91
N GLU A 190 -13.34 -2.29 -9.10
CA GLU A 190 -12.42 -2.87 -8.12
C GLU A 190 -12.45 -2.08 -6.81
N LYS A 191 -12.34 -0.74 -6.87
CA LYS A 191 -12.41 0.14 -5.69
C LYS A 191 -13.70 -0.06 -4.90
N MET A 192 -14.83 -0.17 -5.58
CA MET A 192 -16.12 -0.43 -4.93
C MET A 192 -16.18 -1.80 -4.24
N ILE A 193 -15.72 -2.84 -4.94
CA ILE A 193 -15.73 -4.21 -4.40
C ILE A 193 -14.76 -4.31 -3.22
N ALA A 194 -13.51 -3.85 -3.35
CA ALA A 194 -12.53 -3.92 -2.29
C ALA A 194 -13.05 -3.28 -0.99
N ARG A 195 -13.64 -2.08 -1.08
CA ARG A 195 -14.22 -1.39 0.09
C ARG A 195 -15.40 -2.14 0.71
N LYS A 196 -16.26 -2.73 -0.12
CA LYS A 196 -17.41 -3.52 0.37
C LYS A 196 -16.94 -4.82 1.03
N GLN A 197 -15.97 -5.48 0.44
CA GLN A 197 -15.48 -6.77 0.92
C GLN A 197 -14.61 -6.66 2.17
N ASP A 198 -14.00 -5.52 2.46
CA ASP A 198 -13.13 -5.36 3.64
C ASP A 198 -13.81 -5.83 4.94
N ALA A 199 -15.07 -5.47 5.16
CA ALA A 199 -15.81 -5.89 6.35
C ALA A 199 -16.08 -7.41 6.35
N GLU A 200 -16.52 -7.98 5.24
CA GLU A 200 -16.79 -9.41 5.07
C GLU A 200 -15.52 -10.26 5.26
N LEU A 201 -14.39 -9.77 4.77
CA LEU A 201 -13.09 -10.43 4.93
C LEU A 201 -12.56 -10.35 6.38
N VAL A 202 -12.82 -9.25 7.09
CA VAL A 202 -12.55 -9.14 8.53
C VAL A 202 -13.37 -10.16 9.30
N ASP A 203 -14.67 -10.27 9.00
CA ASP A 203 -15.55 -11.29 9.62
C ASP A 203 -15.05 -12.71 9.35
N THR A 204 -14.58 -12.98 8.14
CA THR A 204 -13.94 -14.24 7.78
C THR A 204 -12.73 -14.54 8.66
N MET A 205 -11.86 -13.56 8.89
CA MET A 205 -10.72 -13.71 9.78
C MET A 205 -11.13 -13.99 11.23
N VAL A 206 -12.16 -13.30 11.73
CA VAL A 206 -12.71 -13.52 13.08
C VAL A 206 -13.28 -14.93 13.22
N GLN A 207 -14.05 -15.40 12.25
CA GLN A 207 -14.60 -16.76 12.22
C GLN A 207 -13.50 -17.84 12.20
N LYS A 208 -12.34 -17.53 11.62
CA LYS A 208 -11.14 -18.39 11.62
C LYS A 208 -10.29 -18.24 12.89
N GLY A 209 -10.76 -17.50 13.88
CA GLY A 209 -10.13 -17.37 15.20
C GLY A 209 -9.08 -16.26 15.33
N VAL A 210 -8.94 -15.39 14.34
CA VAL A 210 -8.07 -14.21 14.46
C VAL A 210 -8.73 -13.18 15.39
N LYS A 211 -7.99 -12.70 16.38
CA LYS A 211 -8.43 -11.60 17.24
C LYS A 211 -8.19 -10.27 16.52
N VAL A 212 -9.28 -9.66 16.05
CA VAL A 212 -9.22 -8.39 15.32
C VAL A 212 -9.54 -7.23 16.25
N ALA A 213 -8.66 -6.23 16.29
CA ALA A 213 -8.85 -4.97 16.99
C ALA A 213 -8.80 -3.82 15.98
N ARG A 214 -9.64 -2.80 16.18
CA ARG A 214 -9.59 -1.54 15.44
C ARG A 214 -9.08 -0.45 16.38
N LEU A 215 -8.08 0.32 15.94
CA LEU A 215 -7.62 1.47 16.71
C LEU A 215 -8.67 2.59 16.70
N THR A 216 -8.83 3.24 17.85
CA THR A 216 -9.57 4.51 17.90
C THR A 216 -8.74 5.62 17.26
N PRO A 217 -9.35 6.76 16.90
CA PRO A 217 -8.60 7.92 16.40
C PRO A 217 -7.49 8.38 17.37
N GLU A 218 -7.75 8.34 18.68
CA GLU A 218 -6.78 8.71 19.73
C GLU A 218 -5.60 7.74 19.77
N GLN A 219 -5.89 6.43 19.68
CA GLN A 219 -4.85 5.39 19.60
C GLN A 219 -4.00 5.56 18.35
N THR A 220 -4.62 5.86 17.20
CA THR A 220 -3.91 6.08 15.93
C THR A 220 -3.02 7.32 16.02
N LYS A 221 -3.50 8.43 16.59
CA LYS A 221 -2.72 9.67 16.77
C LYS A 221 -1.45 9.47 17.61
N ALA A 222 -1.43 8.50 18.52
CA ALA A 222 -0.26 8.20 19.34
C ALA A 222 0.95 7.72 18.51
N PHE A 223 0.75 7.24 17.28
CA PHE A 223 1.82 6.81 16.37
C PHE A 223 2.44 7.97 15.58
N PHE A 224 1.70 9.07 15.34
CA PHE A 224 2.12 10.15 14.43
C PHE A 224 3.45 10.80 14.79
N PRO A 225 3.74 11.13 16.08
CA PRO A 225 5.02 11.74 16.44
C PRO A 225 6.23 10.84 16.15
N LEU A 226 6.03 9.51 16.19
CA LEU A 226 7.10 8.54 15.95
C LEU A 226 7.45 8.39 14.47
N VAL A 227 6.53 8.70 13.57
CA VAL A 227 6.76 8.60 12.13
C VAL A 227 7.17 9.93 11.48
N GLU A 228 7.12 11.05 12.21
CA GLU A 228 7.57 12.34 11.69
C GLU A 228 9.06 12.33 11.23
N PRO A 229 10.00 11.61 11.89
CA PRO A 229 11.34 11.45 11.37
C PRO A 229 11.39 10.77 9.98
N VAL A 230 10.45 9.86 9.67
CA VAL A 230 10.37 9.20 8.35
C VAL A 230 10.02 10.23 7.27
N TYR A 231 9.09 11.14 7.56
CA TYR A 231 8.74 12.22 6.64
C TYR A 231 9.97 13.09 6.32
N LYS A 232 10.75 13.48 7.32
CA LYS A 232 11.97 14.28 7.15
C LYS A 232 13.06 13.52 6.37
N GLU A 233 13.23 12.23 6.63
CA GLU A 233 14.21 11.37 5.98
C GLU A 233 13.93 11.25 4.48
N PHE A 234 12.65 11.09 4.09
CA PHE A 234 12.28 10.83 2.69
C PHE A 234 11.84 12.07 1.91
N GLU A 235 11.65 13.23 2.54
CA GLU A 235 11.33 14.49 1.85
C GLU A 235 12.30 14.83 0.72
N PRO A 236 13.65 14.74 0.88
CA PRO A 236 14.58 15.04 -0.21
C PRO A 236 14.42 14.10 -1.42
N THR A 237 14.02 12.87 -1.19
CA THR A 237 13.86 11.85 -2.22
C THR A 237 12.51 11.99 -2.95
N ILE A 238 11.46 12.24 -2.20
CA ILE A 238 10.07 12.41 -2.72
C ILE A 238 9.93 13.78 -3.40
N GLY A 239 10.57 14.78 -2.87
CA GLY A 239 10.40 16.18 -3.22
C GLY A 239 9.41 16.90 -2.30
N LYS A 240 9.84 18.04 -1.76
CA LYS A 240 9.11 18.83 -0.76
C LYS A 240 7.70 19.22 -1.25
N GLU A 241 7.59 19.65 -2.51
CA GLU A 241 6.31 20.09 -3.07
C GLU A 241 5.29 18.95 -3.17
N LEU A 242 5.70 17.79 -3.70
CA LEU A 242 4.82 16.62 -3.83
C LEU A 242 4.36 16.12 -2.46
N LEU A 243 5.30 16.01 -1.50
CA LEU A 243 4.99 15.60 -0.15
C LEU A 243 4.03 16.56 0.57
N ALA A 244 4.22 17.88 0.39
CA ALA A 244 3.35 18.91 0.96
C ALA A 244 1.93 18.84 0.37
N LYS A 245 1.79 18.62 -0.95
CA LYS A 245 0.48 18.42 -1.60
C LYS A 245 -0.27 17.22 -1.03
N PHE A 246 0.41 16.07 -0.90
CA PHE A 246 -0.18 14.88 -0.30
C PHE A 246 -0.64 15.13 1.15
N ARG A 247 0.22 15.74 1.98
CA ARG A 247 -0.13 16.08 3.38
C ARG A 247 -1.35 17.00 3.45
N SER A 248 -1.38 18.05 2.61
CA SER A 248 -2.51 19.00 2.57
C SER A 248 -3.82 18.33 2.20
N GLU A 249 -3.83 17.48 1.17
CA GLU A 249 -5.05 16.78 0.75
C GLU A 249 -5.45 15.66 1.73
N GLY A 250 -4.50 15.01 2.36
CA GLY A 250 -4.76 13.96 3.34
C GLY A 250 -5.37 14.46 4.65
N GLN A 251 -5.16 15.75 4.97
CA GLN A 251 -5.64 16.38 6.23
C GLN A 251 -7.00 17.09 6.10
N LYS A 252 -7.53 17.25 4.89
CA LYS A 252 -8.89 17.76 4.64
C LYS A 252 -9.95 16.71 4.96
#